data_f2a03cf91112de48823a909002a9010c
#
_entry.id   f2a03cf91112de48823a909002a9010c
#
_cell.length_a   1.000
_cell.length_b   1.000
_cell.length_c   1.000
_cell.angle_alpha   90.00
_cell.angle_beta   90.00
_cell.angle_gamma   90.00
#
_symmetry.space_group_name_H-M   'P 1'
#
loop_
_entity.id
_entity.type
_entity.pdbx_description
1 polymer ?
#
loop_
_entity_poly.entity_id
_entity_poly.type
_entity_poly.pdbx_seq_one_letter_code
_entity_poly.pdbx_strand_id
1 'polypeptide(L)'
;MIRKIICFNSTVVILLAGLFCIYPTIRASLDLGDPALKGPGIPKMAGRMYRNLTPRYAAWAKERVQRGRAEKLSVDDISGTEWPLFGSVFFLWALENLQTAWDAGDRSLGAEPKVFARDAIIAASELVIDPKHASWVKKHWGEDYLLRENVFYRMLIMGALTAREQLLHDGAHVDMLRDQVDSFTRELDASETGLLDDYPGECYPGDVMAAVMCVKRADAVLRTDHSNFVARAVRGFTGNRATRHQLPPYAAVSKTGTPASHARGCANSYMSLIAPELWPAHARQWFELHDRFFWQERMTAVGYREFPKDIPHSDWTMDVDAGPVIAGHGVAASAFGLGAARKNGRFDRAYPLATEMLASVFELPNGTLALPRVLSDMSDAPMLGEAAILWQLTVQPEKGVAVRSGGGIPTFTYILLISVFVFGAWRIWEAIGSLRQSLWPSARSEERVIFAPKIQSGIWMGLMVMVIGSLASGYHAFGLAALVLGVLLPATKKKKPPTGAEDWPDPPQGKP
;
A
#
# COMPACT_ATOMS: atom_id res chain seq x y z
N MET A 1 1.02 -30.46 36.57
CA MET A 1 1.85 -29.28 36.22
C MET A 1 1.78 -29.00 34.71
N ILE A 2 2.16 -29.93 33.86
CA ILE A 2 2.18 -29.77 32.38
C ILE A 2 0.82 -29.30 31.83
N ARG A 3 -0.32 -29.89 32.21
CA ARG A 3 -1.66 -29.51 31.76
C ARG A 3 -2.02 -28.03 32.06
N LYS A 4 -1.60 -27.52 33.26
CA LYS A 4 -1.82 -26.11 33.62
C LYS A 4 -0.99 -25.16 32.75
N ILE A 5 0.26 -25.51 32.45
CA ILE A 5 1.15 -24.74 31.58
C ILE A 5 0.57 -24.67 30.15
N ILE A 6 0.05 -25.78 29.67
CA ILE A 6 -0.59 -25.87 28.33
C ILE A 6 -1.83 -24.98 28.25
N CYS A 7 -2.74 -25.08 29.25
CA CYS A 7 -3.92 -24.24 29.31
C CYS A 7 -3.56 -22.75 29.38
N PHE A 8 -2.56 -22.39 30.17
CA PHE A 8 -2.10 -21.02 30.30
C PHE A 8 -1.55 -20.49 28.95
N ASN A 9 -0.66 -21.25 28.29
CA ASN A 9 -0.10 -20.86 27.01
C ASN A 9 -1.20 -20.69 25.92
N SER A 10 -2.14 -21.63 25.85
CA SER A 10 -3.28 -21.52 24.92
C SER A 10 -4.13 -20.29 25.20
N THR A 11 -4.37 -19.98 26.46
CA THR A 11 -5.13 -18.78 26.88
C THR A 11 -4.40 -17.49 26.44
N VAL A 12 -3.07 -17.44 26.63
CA VAL A 12 -2.27 -16.28 26.22
C VAL A 12 -2.34 -16.08 24.70
N VAL A 13 -2.19 -17.15 23.92
CA VAL A 13 -2.29 -17.05 22.44
C VAL A 13 -3.66 -16.58 22.00
N ILE A 14 -4.74 -17.13 22.58
CA ILE A 14 -6.11 -16.74 22.27
C ILE A 14 -6.35 -15.26 22.63
N LEU A 15 -5.83 -14.82 23.77
CA LEU A 15 -5.92 -13.43 24.21
C LEU A 15 -5.19 -12.49 23.24
N LEU A 16 -3.95 -12.83 22.88
CA LEU A 16 -3.16 -12.03 21.91
C LEU A 16 -3.86 -11.96 20.55
N ALA A 17 -4.44 -13.06 20.09
CA ALA A 17 -5.22 -13.08 18.85
C ALA A 17 -6.47 -12.18 18.93
N GLY A 18 -7.18 -12.21 20.07
CA GLY A 18 -8.31 -11.31 20.30
C GLY A 18 -7.88 -9.83 20.28
N LEU A 19 -6.80 -9.49 20.98
CA LEU A 19 -6.24 -8.14 21.04
C LEU A 19 -5.75 -7.68 19.66
N PHE A 20 -5.16 -8.58 18.87
CA PHE A 20 -4.74 -8.31 17.49
C PHE A 20 -5.93 -7.90 16.60
N CYS A 21 -7.12 -8.45 16.84
CA CYS A 21 -8.33 -8.03 16.12
C CYS A 21 -8.95 -6.75 16.70
N ILE A 22 -9.02 -6.62 18.01
CA ILE A 22 -9.69 -5.50 18.70
C ILE A 22 -8.94 -4.18 18.49
N TYR A 23 -7.62 -4.16 18.67
CA TYR A 23 -6.84 -2.91 18.61
C TYR A 23 -6.96 -2.20 17.25
N PRO A 24 -6.68 -2.84 16.09
CA PRO A 24 -6.81 -2.20 14.79
C PRO A 24 -8.23 -1.72 14.51
N THR A 25 -9.23 -2.49 14.94
CA THR A 25 -10.65 -2.14 14.74
C THR A 25 -11.03 -0.89 15.50
N ILE A 26 -10.65 -0.77 16.78
CA ILE A 26 -10.89 0.45 17.58
C ILE A 26 -10.14 1.62 16.94
N ARG A 27 -8.88 1.40 16.54
CA ARG A 27 -8.05 2.44 15.94
C ARG A 27 -8.65 2.98 14.66
N ALA A 28 -9.01 2.11 13.73
CA ALA A 28 -9.68 2.48 12.49
C ALA A 28 -10.99 3.23 12.77
N SER A 29 -11.81 2.75 13.71
CA SER A 29 -13.09 3.38 14.08
C SER A 29 -12.91 4.82 14.60
N LEU A 30 -11.85 5.08 15.37
CA LEU A 30 -11.52 6.43 15.84
C LEU A 30 -11.08 7.34 14.68
N ASP A 31 -10.33 6.80 13.73
CA ASP A 31 -9.83 7.55 12.59
C ASP A 31 -10.91 7.84 11.53
N LEU A 32 -12.00 7.05 11.45
CA LEU A 32 -13.13 7.34 10.53
C LEU A 32 -13.73 8.76 10.75
N GLY A 33 -13.62 9.29 11.95
CA GLY A 33 -14.08 10.65 12.30
C GLY A 33 -13.08 11.75 11.99
N ASP A 34 -11.89 11.45 11.46
CA ASP A 34 -10.86 12.45 11.19
C ASP A 34 -11.30 13.45 10.10
N PRO A 35 -11.39 14.76 10.41
CA PRO A 35 -11.78 15.78 9.43
C PRO A 35 -10.87 15.83 8.19
N ALA A 36 -9.58 15.50 8.34
CA ALA A 36 -8.61 15.50 7.25
C ALA A 36 -8.82 14.36 6.24
N LEU A 37 -9.71 13.39 6.53
CA LEU A 37 -10.17 12.42 5.53
C LEU A 37 -11.31 12.99 4.67
N LYS A 38 -12.08 13.97 5.19
CA LYS A 38 -13.26 14.55 4.54
C LYS A 38 -12.96 15.88 3.83
N GLY A 39 -11.73 16.38 3.98
CA GLY A 39 -11.28 17.65 3.44
C GLY A 39 -9.75 17.74 3.40
N PRO A 40 -9.20 18.90 3.02
CA PRO A 40 -7.76 19.16 3.04
C PRO A 40 -7.16 18.99 4.44
N GLY A 41 -5.88 18.62 4.50
CA GLY A 41 -5.13 18.40 5.73
C GLY A 41 -4.45 17.03 5.77
N ILE A 42 -3.61 16.81 6.79
CA ILE A 42 -2.89 15.57 7.00
C ILE A 42 -3.68 14.68 7.97
N PRO A 43 -4.17 13.51 7.54
CA PRO A 43 -4.86 12.59 8.43
C PRO A 43 -3.99 12.12 9.59
N LYS A 44 -4.56 11.94 10.77
CA LYS A 44 -3.85 11.45 11.97
C LYS A 44 -3.11 10.13 11.73
N MET A 45 -3.70 9.24 10.95
CA MET A 45 -3.06 7.98 10.54
C MET A 45 -1.77 8.24 9.76
N ALA A 46 -1.78 9.16 8.78
CA ALA A 46 -0.58 9.51 8.01
C ALA A 46 0.55 10.02 8.91
N GLY A 47 0.25 10.84 9.92
CA GLY A 47 1.22 11.30 10.90
C GLY A 47 1.83 10.17 11.73
N ARG A 48 1.04 9.14 12.09
CA ARG A 48 1.55 7.96 12.81
C ARG A 48 2.41 7.09 11.91
N MET A 49 1.93 6.81 10.69
CA MET A 49 2.68 6.06 9.68
C MET A 49 4.04 6.72 9.42
N TYR A 50 4.05 8.02 9.18
CA TYR A 50 5.27 8.79 8.95
C TYR A 50 6.29 8.60 10.07
N ARG A 51 5.91 8.81 11.33
CA ARG A 51 6.82 8.67 12.48
C ARG A 51 7.39 7.26 12.61
N ASN A 52 6.61 6.26 12.29
CA ASN A 52 7.00 4.86 12.42
C ASN A 52 7.78 4.34 11.20
N LEU A 53 7.37 4.72 9.99
CA LEU A 53 7.99 4.27 8.75
C LEU A 53 9.38 4.89 8.54
N THR A 54 9.55 6.18 8.85
CA THR A 54 10.77 6.94 8.58
C THR A 54 12.07 6.28 9.08
N PRO A 55 12.22 5.93 10.38
CA PRO A 55 13.46 5.32 10.85
C PRO A 55 13.72 3.92 10.26
N ARG A 56 12.65 3.17 9.96
CA ARG A 56 12.75 1.85 9.34
C ARG A 56 13.15 1.96 7.87
N TYR A 57 12.61 2.95 7.18
CA TYR A 57 12.96 3.22 5.79
C TYR A 57 14.43 3.58 5.65
N ALA A 58 14.94 4.46 6.52
CA ALA A 58 16.34 4.84 6.55
C ALA A 58 17.27 3.62 6.75
N ALA A 59 16.96 2.78 7.71
CA ALA A 59 17.75 1.58 8.01
C ALA A 59 17.73 0.59 6.84
N TRP A 60 16.55 0.30 6.29
CA TRP A 60 16.38 -0.65 5.19
C TRP A 60 17.05 -0.18 3.90
N ALA A 61 16.83 1.08 3.48
CA ALA A 61 17.39 1.60 2.24
C ALA A 61 18.92 1.62 2.29
N LYS A 62 19.51 2.07 3.42
CA LYS A 62 20.95 2.05 3.65
C LYS A 62 21.53 0.63 3.59
N GLU A 63 20.89 -0.33 4.26
CA GLU A 63 21.32 -1.73 4.27
C GLU A 63 21.25 -2.33 2.86
N ARG A 64 20.18 -2.02 2.10
CA ARG A 64 20.00 -2.53 0.75
C ARG A 64 21.11 -2.09 -0.19
N VAL A 65 21.47 -0.81 -0.17
CA VAL A 65 22.60 -0.26 -0.93
C VAL A 65 23.92 -0.94 -0.51
N GLN A 66 24.20 -1.02 0.79
CA GLN A 66 25.43 -1.62 1.31
C GLN A 66 25.62 -3.09 0.90
N ARG A 67 24.52 -3.86 0.84
CA ARG A 67 24.56 -5.27 0.46
C ARG A 67 24.64 -5.53 -1.04
N GLY A 68 24.40 -4.52 -1.89
CA GLY A 68 24.39 -4.64 -3.34
C GLY A 68 23.40 -5.72 -3.82
N ARG A 69 22.23 -5.81 -3.18
CA ARG A 69 21.29 -6.93 -3.39
C ARG A 69 20.74 -6.97 -4.81
N ALA A 70 20.48 -5.80 -5.40
CA ALA A 70 19.88 -5.71 -6.73
C ALA A 70 20.76 -6.29 -7.85
N GLU A 71 22.09 -6.29 -7.69
CA GLU A 71 22.99 -6.92 -8.68
C GLU A 71 22.79 -8.42 -8.85
N LYS A 72 22.22 -9.07 -7.84
CA LYS A 72 22.05 -10.53 -7.78
C LYS A 72 20.68 -11.00 -8.25
N LEU A 73 19.78 -10.05 -8.57
CA LEU A 73 18.43 -10.35 -8.97
C LEU A 73 18.33 -10.55 -10.49
N SER A 74 17.32 -11.32 -10.90
CA SER A 74 16.97 -11.40 -12.33
C SER A 74 16.41 -10.08 -12.82
N VAL A 75 16.59 -9.76 -14.11
CA VAL A 75 15.93 -8.62 -14.76
C VAL A 75 14.43 -8.71 -14.70
N ASP A 76 13.89 -9.92 -14.72
CA ASP A 76 12.44 -10.19 -14.70
C ASP A 76 11.86 -10.14 -13.28
N ASP A 77 12.68 -9.92 -12.26
CA ASP A 77 12.23 -9.75 -10.88
C ASP A 77 11.82 -8.29 -10.60
N ILE A 78 10.71 -7.87 -11.17
CA ILE A 78 10.14 -6.52 -11.02
C ILE A 78 10.00 -6.13 -9.55
N SER A 79 9.55 -7.07 -8.73
CA SER A 79 9.34 -6.84 -7.30
C SER A 79 10.64 -6.59 -6.52
N GLY A 80 11.73 -7.15 -6.99
CA GLY A 80 13.06 -6.98 -6.38
C GLY A 80 13.86 -5.83 -6.98
N THR A 81 13.58 -5.42 -8.22
CA THR A 81 14.34 -4.40 -8.95
C THR A 81 13.64 -3.04 -8.94
N GLU A 82 12.43 -2.96 -9.47
CA GLU A 82 11.70 -1.71 -9.67
C GLU A 82 11.00 -1.21 -8.40
N TRP A 83 10.31 -2.11 -7.69
CA TRP A 83 9.47 -1.71 -6.55
C TRP A 83 10.24 -1.04 -5.40
N PRO A 84 11.48 -1.43 -5.05
CA PRO A 84 12.28 -0.69 -4.09
C PRO A 84 12.53 0.77 -4.46
N LEU A 85 12.76 1.03 -5.74
CA LEU A 85 13.02 2.39 -6.25
C LEU A 85 11.73 3.21 -6.28
N PHE A 86 10.67 2.61 -6.80
CA PHE A 86 9.35 3.23 -6.89
C PHE A 86 8.81 3.58 -5.50
N GLY A 87 8.91 2.63 -4.55
CA GLY A 87 8.57 2.86 -3.16
C GLY A 87 9.37 3.99 -2.50
N SER A 88 10.66 4.13 -2.87
CA SER A 88 11.50 5.22 -2.37
C SER A 88 11.03 6.58 -2.87
N VAL A 89 10.65 6.68 -4.14
CA VAL A 89 10.10 7.92 -4.70
C VAL A 89 8.75 8.27 -4.06
N PHE A 90 7.86 7.30 -3.86
CA PHE A 90 6.60 7.53 -3.15
C PHE A 90 6.80 8.03 -1.73
N PHE A 91 7.76 7.44 -1.02
CA PHE A 91 8.11 7.88 0.33
C PHE A 91 8.63 9.33 0.32
N LEU A 92 9.51 9.68 -0.61
CA LEU A 92 10.04 11.04 -0.76
C LEU A 92 8.94 12.05 -1.10
N TRP A 93 8.03 11.74 -2.02
CA TRP A 93 6.90 12.61 -2.36
C TRP A 93 5.91 12.78 -1.20
N ALA A 94 5.75 11.75 -0.37
CA ALA A 94 5.00 11.88 0.87
C ALA A 94 5.65 12.88 1.83
N LEU A 95 6.98 12.86 1.95
CA LEU A 95 7.74 13.80 2.79
C LEU A 95 7.65 15.25 2.28
N GLU A 96 7.66 15.46 0.96
CA GLU A 96 7.40 16.80 0.37
C GLU A 96 6.03 17.34 0.77
N ASN A 97 4.99 16.49 0.67
CA ASN A 97 3.64 16.88 1.07
C ASN A 97 3.55 17.21 2.57
N LEU A 98 4.21 16.40 3.41
CA LEU A 98 4.25 16.64 4.87
C LEU A 98 5.02 17.91 5.21
N GLN A 99 6.14 18.18 4.53
CA GLN A 99 6.90 19.42 4.72
C GLN A 99 6.08 20.64 4.29
N THR A 100 5.40 20.55 3.14
CA THR A 100 4.51 21.61 2.66
C THR A 100 3.40 21.93 3.67
N ALA A 101 2.80 20.91 4.28
CA ALA A 101 1.81 21.10 5.33
C ALA A 101 2.43 21.74 6.58
N TRP A 102 3.62 21.31 6.96
CA TRP A 102 4.36 21.95 8.08
C TRP A 102 4.67 23.42 7.82
N ASP A 103 5.14 23.77 6.63
CA ASP A 103 5.43 25.15 6.23
C ASP A 103 4.17 26.00 6.18
N ALA A 104 3.02 25.39 5.87
CA ALA A 104 1.70 26.03 5.96
C ALA A 104 1.15 26.15 7.40
N GLY A 105 1.90 25.71 8.41
CA GLY A 105 1.54 25.86 9.83
C GLY A 105 0.95 24.63 10.51
N ASP A 106 0.83 23.49 9.83
CA ASP A 106 0.38 22.24 10.46
C ASP A 106 1.47 21.69 11.40
N ARG A 107 1.20 21.68 12.69
CA ARG A 107 2.11 21.19 13.73
C ARG A 107 1.70 19.83 14.29
N SER A 108 0.71 19.18 13.70
CA SER A 108 0.20 17.87 14.14
C SER A 108 1.24 16.74 14.08
N LEU A 109 2.28 16.93 13.25
CA LEU A 109 3.38 15.96 13.10
C LEU A 109 4.34 15.94 14.29
N GLY A 110 4.38 16.99 15.11
CA GLY A 110 5.21 17.09 16.32
C GLY A 110 6.67 17.47 16.08
N ALA A 111 7.23 17.18 14.88
CA ALA A 111 8.57 17.57 14.46
C ALA A 111 8.56 17.97 12.98
N GLU A 112 9.49 18.83 12.59
CA GLU A 112 9.66 19.27 11.20
C GLU A 112 10.06 18.08 10.32
N PRO A 113 9.30 17.77 9.25
CA PRO A 113 9.52 16.57 8.44
C PRO A 113 10.93 16.44 7.86
N LYS A 114 11.48 17.48 7.26
CA LYS A 114 12.83 17.46 6.68
C LYS A 114 13.93 17.22 7.72
N VAL A 115 13.72 17.64 8.98
CA VAL A 115 14.68 17.42 10.08
C VAL A 115 14.56 15.99 10.60
N PHE A 116 13.35 15.53 10.93
CA PHE A 116 13.12 14.20 11.47
C PHE A 116 13.45 13.09 10.45
N ALA A 117 13.16 13.32 9.17
CA ALA A 117 13.37 12.33 8.10
C ALA A 117 14.70 12.47 7.36
N ARG A 118 15.63 13.32 7.80
CA ARG A 118 16.87 13.61 7.07
C ARG A 118 17.60 12.35 6.61
N ASP A 119 17.84 11.41 7.48
CA ASP A 119 18.57 10.17 7.17
C ASP A 119 17.80 9.28 6.19
N ALA A 120 16.47 9.28 6.28
CA ALA A 120 15.63 8.53 5.37
C ALA A 120 15.56 9.16 3.97
N ILE A 121 15.56 10.50 3.89
CA ILE A 121 15.62 11.24 2.62
C ILE A 121 16.92 10.90 1.89
N ILE A 122 18.05 10.98 2.59
CA ILE A 122 19.36 10.63 2.03
C ILE A 122 19.36 9.16 1.59
N ALA A 123 18.99 8.23 2.47
CA ALA A 123 19.06 6.80 2.16
C ALA A 123 18.13 6.40 1.01
N ALA A 124 16.91 6.96 0.92
CA ALA A 124 15.98 6.69 -0.16
C ALA A 124 16.46 7.24 -1.50
N SER A 125 17.01 8.46 -1.54
CA SER A 125 17.56 9.03 -2.76
C SER A 125 18.82 8.31 -3.23
N GLU A 126 19.74 7.97 -2.34
CA GLU A 126 20.94 7.18 -2.67
C GLU A 126 20.58 5.78 -3.21
N LEU A 127 19.52 5.16 -2.70
CA LEU A 127 19.04 3.88 -3.22
C LEU A 127 18.56 4.00 -4.67
N VAL A 128 17.85 5.08 -5.01
CA VAL A 128 17.36 5.29 -6.38
C VAL A 128 18.48 5.49 -7.39
N ILE A 129 19.54 6.20 -7.02
CA ILE A 129 20.65 6.51 -7.92
C ILE A 129 21.82 5.52 -7.85
N ASP A 130 21.74 4.50 -6.98
CA ASP A 130 22.82 3.51 -6.84
C ASP A 130 23.02 2.72 -8.14
N PRO A 131 24.23 2.78 -8.75
CA PRO A 131 24.51 2.08 -10.00
C PRO A 131 24.29 0.55 -9.93
N LYS A 132 24.38 -0.02 -8.74
CA LYS A 132 24.10 -1.45 -8.53
C LYS A 132 22.62 -1.76 -8.65
N HIS A 133 21.76 -0.86 -8.15
CA HIS A 133 20.32 -0.94 -8.35
C HIS A 133 19.89 -0.70 -9.79
N ALA A 134 20.69 0.01 -10.58
CA ALA A 134 20.47 0.21 -12.02
C ALA A 134 20.95 -0.97 -12.89
N SER A 135 21.45 -2.07 -12.33
CA SER A 135 21.97 -3.20 -13.10
C SER A 135 20.96 -3.81 -14.07
N TRP A 136 19.69 -3.89 -13.68
CA TRP A 136 18.59 -4.36 -14.52
C TRP A 136 18.29 -3.37 -15.67
N VAL A 137 18.36 -2.07 -15.42
CA VAL A 137 18.20 -1.02 -16.45
C VAL A 137 19.30 -1.12 -17.49
N LYS A 138 20.55 -1.28 -17.05
CA LYS A 138 21.71 -1.45 -17.93
C LYS A 138 21.59 -2.69 -18.82
N LYS A 139 20.98 -3.77 -18.34
CA LYS A 139 20.72 -4.97 -19.15
C LYS A 139 19.76 -4.71 -20.30
N HIS A 140 18.78 -3.81 -20.13
CA HIS A 140 17.83 -3.44 -21.18
C HIS A 140 18.40 -2.37 -22.12
N TRP A 141 19.08 -1.34 -21.58
CA TRP A 141 19.45 -0.13 -22.31
C TRP A 141 20.96 -0.01 -22.61
N GLY A 142 21.80 -0.84 -22.01
CA GLY A 142 23.26 -0.74 -22.10
C GLY A 142 23.86 0.31 -21.18
N GLU A 143 25.14 0.62 -21.36
CA GLU A 143 25.86 1.55 -20.48
C GLU A 143 25.37 3.00 -20.58
N ASP A 144 24.79 3.39 -21.73
CA ASP A 144 24.26 4.73 -21.97
C ASP A 144 22.82 4.93 -21.44
N TYR A 145 22.38 4.10 -20.52
CA TYR A 145 21.00 4.05 -20.02
C TYR A 145 20.46 5.37 -19.46
N LEU A 146 21.31 6.29 -19.06
CA LEU A 146 20.94 7.64 -18.59
C LEU A 146 20.84 8.69 -19.72
N LEU A 147 21.26 8.34 -20.93
CA LEU A 147 21.32 9.24 -22.09
C LEU A 147 20.28 8.90 -23.16
N ARG A 148 19.45 7.93 -22.91
CA ARG A 148 18.40 7.43 -23.84
C ARG A 148 17.07 7.42 -23.17
N GLU A 149 16.02 7.24 -23.97
CA GLU A 149 14.63 7.06 -23.55
C GLU A 149 14.48 6.61 -22.09
N ASN A 150 14.30 5.34 -21.77
CA ASN A 150 14.34 4.82 -20.39
C ASN A 150 13.55 5.71 -19.40
N VAL A 151 12.32 6.03 -19.75
CA VAL A 151 11.53 7.06 -19.04
C VAL A 151 11.31 6.70 -17.58
N PHE A 152 10.95 5.44 -17.32
CA PHE A 152 10.63 4.99 -15.96
C PHE A 152 11.77 5.25 -14.98
N TYR A 153 12.98 4.77 -15.28
CA TYR A 153 14.09 4.94 -14.35
C TYR A 153 14.57 6.40 -14.25
N ARG A 154 14.60 7.13 -15.35
CA ARG A 154 14.99 8.56 -15.37
C ARG A 154 13.96 9.41 -14.61
N MET A 155 12.69 9.08 -14.70
CA MET A 155 11.63 9.69 -13.89
C MET A 155 11.87 9.47 -12.40
N LEU A 156 12.24 8.26 -11.99
CA LEU A 156 12.55 7.96 -10.59
C LEU A 156 13.76 8.76 -10.09
N ILE A 157 14.83 8.88 -10.90
CA ILE A 157 16.00 9.72 -10.57
C ILE A 157 15.59 11.18 -10.40
N MET A 158 14.91 11.76 -11.40
CA MET A 158 14.46 13.14 -11.33
C MET A 158 13.55 13.39 -10.13
N GLY A 159 12.59 12.47 -9.86
CA GLY A 159 11.69 12.55 -8.73
C GLY A 159 12.39 12.50 -7.38
N ALA A 160 13.33 11.56 -7.21
CA ALA A 160 14.08 11.40 -5.96
C ALA A 160 15.02 12.57 -5.68
N LEU A 161 15.77 13.01 -6.68
CA LEU A 161 16.75 14.08 -6.52
C LEU A 161 16.09 15.46 -6.34
N THR A 162 14.97 15.69 -7.04
CA THR A 162 14.16 16.90 -6.83
C THR A 162 13.63 16.96 -5.39
N ALA A 163 13.03 15.87 -4.91
CA ALA A 163 12.53 15.81 -3.54
C ALA A 163 13.63 15.99 -2.49
N ARG A 164 14.80 15.37 -2.70
CA ARG A 164 15.96 15.57 -1.81
C ARG A 164 16.37 17.02 -1.76
N GLU A 165 16.55 17.65 -2.92
CA GLU A 165 17.00 19.03 -2.97
C GLU A 165 15.96 20.02 -2.41
N GLN A 166 14.67 19.78 -2.67
CA GLN A 166 13.59 20.58 -2.05
C GLN A 166 13.57 20.47 -0.52
N LEU A 167 13.86 19.29 0.02
CA LEU A 167 13.81 19.03 1.45
C LEU A 167 15.09 19.44 2.19
N LEU A 168 16.27 19.17 1.61
CA LEU A 168 17.55 19.28 2.31
C LEU A 168 18.41 20.47 1.85
N HIS A 169 18.25 20.91 0.61
CA HIS A 169 19.10 21.95 -0.03
C HIS A 169 20.59 21.65 0.14
N ASP A 170 20.99 20.34 -0.01
CA ASP A 170 22.37 19.93 0.24
C ASP A 170 23.26 19.95 -1.02
N GLY A 171 22.69 20.16 -2.19
CA GLY A 171 23.41 20.29 -3.47
C GLY A 171 24.06 19.00 -3.95
N ALA A 172 23.87 17.87 -3.25
CA ALA A 172 24.68 16.66 -3.42
C ALA A 172 24.63 16.07 -4.85
N HIS A 173 23.49 16.17 -5.53
CA HIS A 173 23.27 15.56 -6.85
C HIS A 173 22.60 16.51 -7.85
N VAL A 174 22.74 17.81 -7.65
CA VAL A 174 22.13 18.85 -8.52
C VAL A 174 22.60 18.76 -9.96
N ASP A 175 23.88 18.44 -10.19
CA ASP A 175 24.41 18.28 -11.55
C ASP A 175 23.77 17.09 -12.26
N MET A 176 23.65 15.94 -11.60
CA MET A 176 22.94 14.77 -12.15
C MET A 176 21.47 15.09 -12.43
N LEU A 177 20.78 15.78 -11.53
CA LEU A 177 19.39 16.20 -11.75
C LEU A 177 19.29 17.09 -12.98
N ARG A 178 20.18 18.08 -13.13
CA ARG A 178 20.23 18.99 -14.28
C ARG A 178 20.46 18.23 -15.58
N ASP A 179 21.45 17.34 -15.63
CA ASP A 179 21.73 16.53 -16.81
C ASP A 179 20.55 15.68 -17.23
N GLN A 180 19.83 15.08 -16.27
CA GLN A 180 18.63 14.27 -16.56
C GLN A 180 17.47 15.14 -17.06
N VAL A 181 17.22 16.29 -16.46
CA VAL A 181 16.18 17.24 -16.90
C VAL A 181 16.49 17.75 -18.32
N ASP A 182 17.70 18.19 -18.56
CA ASP A 182 18.12 18.75 -19.86
C ASP A 182 18.11 17.70 -20.98
N SER A 183 18.54 16.46 -20.70
CA SER A 183 18.54 15.41 -21.71
C SER A 183 17.11 14.90 -21.97
N PHE A 184 16.31 14.67 -20.93
CA PHE A 184 14.94 14.20 -21.07
C PHE A 184 14.06 15.21 -21.85
N THR A 185 14.17 16.50 -21.53
CA THR A 185 13.39 17.55 -22.21
C THR A 185 13.73 17.64 -23.69
N ARG A 186 15.02 17.56 -24.06
CA ARG A 186 15.44 17.53 -25.45
C ARG A 186 14.90 16.33 -26.21
N GLU A 187 14.96 15.14 -25.61
CA GLU A 187 14.47 13.91 -26.24
C GLU A 187 12.96 13.93 -26.43
N LEU A 188 12.20 14.30 -25.39
CA LEU A 188 10.74 14.34 -25.48
C LEU A 188 10.24 15.41 -26.45
N ASP A 189 10.92 16.58 -26.52
CA ASP A 189 10.60 17.61 -27.50
C ASP A 189 10.93 17.18 -28.93
N ALA A 190 12.01 16.40 -29.12
CA ALA A 190 12.36 15.83 -30.43
C ALA A 190 11.46 14.68 -30.87
N SER A 191 10.73 14.07 -29.96
CA SER A 191 9.76 13.02 -30.27
C SER A 191 8.53 13.63 -31.01
N GLU A 192 8.23 13.12 -32.20
CA GLU A 192 7.05 13.56 -32.97
C GLU A 192 5.73 13.29 -32.24
N THR A 193 5.72 12.25 -31.41
CA THR A 193 4.54 11.81 -30.67
C THR A 193 4.41 12.47 -29.31
N GLY A 194 5.52 12.95 -28.73
CA GLY A 194 5.58 13.36 -27.32
C GLY A 194 5.56 12.20 -26.34
N LEU A 195 6.00 11.00 -26.80
CA LEU A 195 6.15 9.78 -26.03
C LEU A 195 7.57 9.21 -26.24
N LEU A 196 8.08 8.52 -25.24
CA LEU A 196 9.37 7.82 -25.23
C LEU A 196 9.17 6.44 -24.58
N ASP A 197 10.08 5.52 -24.84
CA ASP A 197 10.03 4.16 -24.29
C ASP A 197 10.55 4.08 -22.86
N ASP A 198 9.89 3.27 -22.03
CA ASP A 198 10.32 2.87 -20.70
C ASP A 198 11.29 1.69 -20.76
N TYR A 199 11.00 0.74 -21.62
CA TYR A 199 11.83 -0.37 -22.03
C TYR A 199 11.88 -0.41 -23.57
N PRO A 200 12.89 -1.04 -24.19
CA PRO A 200 12.99 -1.06 -25.65
C PRO A 200 11.71 -1.60 -26.34
N GLY A 201 10.96 -0.70 -26.94
CA GLY A 201 9.68 -1.01 -27.62
C GLY A 201 8.45 -0.99 -26.72
N GLU A 202 8.57 -0.59 -25.47
CA GLU A 202 7.47 -0.50 -24.52
C GLU A 202 7.35 0.91 -23.95
N CYS A 203 6.22 1.56 -24.16
CA CYS A 203 5.95 2.91 -23.69
C CYS A 203 4.70 2.92 -22.81
N TYR A 204 4.85 3.43 -21.60
CA TYR A 204 3.78 3.63 -20.64
C TYR A 204 3.52 5.13 -20.43
N PRO A 205 2.45 5.70 -21.01
CA PRO A 205 2.15 7.13 -20.91
C PRO A 205 2.09 7.68 -19.47
N GLY A 206 1.75 6.84 -18.49
CA GLY A 206 1.77 7.21 -17.07
C GLY A 206 3.14 7.68 -16.60
N ASP A 207 4.20 6.99 -17.00
CA ASP A 207 5.58 7.30 -16.60
C ASP A 207 6.11 8.52 -17.34
N VAL A 208 5.75 8.67 -18.63
CA VAL A 208 6.04 9.92 -19.38
C VAL A 208 5.41 11.13 -18.69
N MET A 209 4.14 11.03 -18.26
CA MET A 209 3.47 12.13 -17.53
C MET A 209 4.15 12.42 -16.19
N ALA A 210 4.55 11.39 -15.46
CA ALA A 210 5.27 11.54 -14.20
C ALA A 210 6.66 12.17 -14.41
N ALA A 211 7.37 11.81 -15.49
CA ALA A 211 8.65 12.43 -15.84
C ALA A 211 8.48 13.93 -16.16
N VAL A 212 7.44 14.32 -16.91
CA VAL A 212 7.09 15.73 -17.15
C VAL A 212 6.81 16.48 -15.85
N MET A 213 6.12 15.84 -14.89
CA MET A 213 5.92 16.41 -13.56
C MET A 213 7.24 16.62 -12.81
N CYS A 214 8.15 15.65 -12.87
CA CYS A 214 9.46 15.75 -12.25
C CYS A 214 10.27 16.92 -12.85
N VAL A 215 10.24 17.12 -14.17
CA VAL A 215 10.85 18.28 -14.83
C VAL A 215 10.29 19.59 -14.29
N LYS A 216 8.94 19.72 -14.24
CA LYS A 216 8.28 20.91 -13.70
C LYS A 216 8.67 21.20 -12.25
N ARG A 217 8.74 20.18 -11.42
CA ARG A 217 9.13 20.31 -10.01
C ARG A 217 10.61 20.66 -9.85
N ALA A 218 11.45 20.13 -10.72
CA ALA A 218 12.89 20.43 -10.73
C ALA A 218 13.19 21.90 -11.04
N ASP A 219 12.33 22.63 -11.75
CA ASP A 219 12.49 24.06 -12.02
C ASP A 219 12.70 24.88 -10.75
N ALA A 220 11.98 24.54 -9.67
CA ALA A 220 12.08 25.27 -8.41
C ALA A 220 13.48 25.15 -7.76
N VAL A 221 14.13 23.99 -7.88
CA VAL A 221 15.46 23.74 -7.28
C VAL A 221 16.60 24.07 -8.23
N LEU A 222 16.41 23.89 -9.54
CA LEU A 222 17.41 24.20 -10.57
C LEU A 222 17.39 25.67 -10.99
N ARG A 223 16.34 26.42 -10.61
CA ARG A 223 16.09 27.80 -11.04
C ARG A 223 16.00 27.92 -12.57
N THR A 224 15.28 26.96 -13.18
CA THR A 224 14.99 26.91 -14.61
C THR A 224 13.51 27.14 -14.86
N ASP A 225 13.10 27.28 -16.12
CA ASP A 225 11.70 27.41 -16.53
C ASP A 225 11.42 26.52 -17.76
N HIS A 226 10.74 25.40 -17.50
CA HIS A 226 10.30 24.46 -18.52
C HIS A 226 8.78 24.57 -18.81
N SER A 227 8.12 25.69 -18.45
CA SER A 227 6.66 25.85 -18.63
C SER A 227 6.21 25.66 -20.07
N ASN A 228 6.98 26.13 -21.06
CA ASN A 228 6.69 25.91 -22.49
C ASN A 228 6.84 24.43 -22.90
N PHE A 229 7.84 23.73 -22.36
CA PHE A 229 8.00 22.29 -22.58
C PHE A 229 6.80 21.54 -22.01
N VAL A 230 6.45 21.79 -20.74
CA VAL A 230 5.28 21.19 -20.07
C VAL A 230 3.99 21.43 -20.87
N ALA A 231 3.78 22.65 -21.37
CA ALA A 231 2.61 22.95 -22.19
C ALA A 231 2.55 22.12 -23.48
N ARG A 232 3.70 21.91 -24.15
CA ARG A 232 3.77 21.09 -25.37
C ARG A 232 3.61 19.60 -25.12
N ALA A 233 4.09 19.11 -23.98
CA ALA A 233 4.11 17.68 -23.66
C ALA A 233 2.70 17.07 -23.61
N VAL A 234 1.64 17.85 -23.38
CA VAL A 234 0.24 17.37 -23.39
C VAL A 234 -0.15 16.67 -24.70
N ARG A 235 0.56 16.95 -25.80
CA ARG A 235 0.31 16.30 -27.11
C ARG A 235 0.44 14.78 -27.05
N GLY A 236 1.27 14.22 -26.17
CA GLY A 236 1.44 12.79 -26.01
C GLY A 236 0.21 12.05 -25.46
N PHE A 237 -0.77 12.79 -24.93
CA PHE A 237 -1.91 12.22 -24.20
C PHE A 237 -3.29 12.57 -24.82
N THR A 238 -3.31 13.33 -25.89
CA THR A 238 -4.54 13.90 -26.46
C THR A 238 -4.73 13.51 -27.93
N GLY A 239 -5.93 13.77 -28.46
CA GLY A 239 -6.27 13.51 -29.86
C GLY A 239 -6.26 12.00 -30.18
N ASN A 240 -5.63 11.62 -31.30
CA ASN A 240 -5.49 10.22 -31.72
C ASN A 240 -4.61 9.34 -30.86
N ARG A 241 -3.94 9.92 -29.86
CA ARG A 241 -3.12 9.21 -28.85
C ARG A 241 -3.92 8.79 -27.63
N ALA A 242 -5.15 9.31 -27.49
CA ALA A 242 -6.08 8.88 -26.46
C ALA A 242 -6.87 7.64 -26.91
N THR A 243 -7.36 6.87 -25.95
CA THR A 243 -8.26 5.74 -26.21
C THR A 243 -9.66 6.22 -26.67
N ARG A 244 -10.55 5.27 -27.03
CA ARG A 244 -11.95 5.58 -27.35
C ARG A 244 -12.70 6.30 -26.21
N HIS A 245 -12.22 6.18 -24.97
CA HIS A 245 -12.77 6.86 -23.80
C HIS A 245 -12.22 8.29 -23.61
N GLN A 246 -11.38 8.77 -24.54
CA GLN A 246 -10.67 10.05 -24.45
C GLN A 246 -9.75 10.15 -23.21
N LEU A 247 -9.31 9.02 -22.69
CA LEU A 247 -8.33 8.87 -21.65
C LEU A 247 -7.02 8.34 -22.24
N PRO A 248 -5.85 8.68 -21.65
CA PRO A 248 -4.60 8.07 -22.07
C PRO A 248 -4.63 6.54 -21.94
N PRO A 249 -4.02 5.81 -22.90
CA PRO A 249 -3.90 4.36 -22.80
C PRO A 249 -2.96 3.94 -21.67
N TYR A 250 -3.06 2.67 -21.27
CA TYR A 250 -2.06 2.10 -20.35
C TYR A 250 -0.70 1.95 -21.05
N ALA A 251 -0.68 1.42 -22.27
CA ALA A 251 0.49 1.31 -23.11
C ALA A 251 0.26 1.92 -24.48
N ALA A 252 1.29 2.47 -25.10
CA ALA A 252 1.27 3.09 -26.41
C ALA A 252 2.49 2.68 -27.25
N VAL A 253 2.42 2.86 -28.56
CA VAL A 253 3.57 2.75 -29.45
C VAL A 253 4.25 4.12 -29.52
N SER A 254 5.41 4.29 -28.90
CA SER A 254 6.10 5.59 -28.79
C SER A 254 6.32 6.27 -30.14
N LYS A 255 6.71 5.52 -31.17
CA LYS A 255 7.02 6.02 -32.53
C LYS A 255 5.79 6.57 -33.29
N THR A 256 4.61 6.00 -33.07
CA THR A 256 3.38 6.40 -33.79
C THR A 256 2.39 7.15 -32.90
N GLY A 257 2.55 7.05 -31.58
CA GLY A 257 1.61 7.57 -30.60
C GLY A 257 0.28 6.79 -30.53
N THR A 258 0.18 5.65 -31.23
CA THR A 258 -1.05 4.85 -31.27
C THR A 258 -1.24 4.12 -29.93
N PRO A 259 -2.45 4.11 -29.36
CA PRO A 259 -2.76 3.27 -28.21
C PRO A 259 -2.49 1.78 -28.50
N ALA A 260 -1.62 1.14 -27.73
CA ALA A 260 -1.36 -0.30 -27.79
C ALA A 260 -2.30 -1.08 -26.87
N SER A 261 -2.95 -0.39 -25.93
CA SER A 261 -3.90 -0.99 -24.99
C SER A 261 -5.09 -0.06 -24.70
N HIS A 262 -6.07 -0.59 -23.97
CA HIS A 262 -7.13 0.24 -23.40
C HIS A 262 -6.59 1.12 -22.27
N ALA A 263 -7.38 2.13 -21.86
CA ALA A 263 -7.18 2.82 -20.61
C ALA A 263 -7.35 1.82 -19.44
N ARG A 264 -6.46 1.88 -18.43
CA ARG A 264 -6.52 1.05 -17.24
C ARG A 264 -6.67 1.91 -15.99
N GLY A 265 -7.31 1.36 -14.96
CA GLY A 265 -7.64 2.09 -13.75
C GLY A 265 -6.39 2.52 -12.96
N CYS A 266 -5.41 1.64 -12.76
CA CYS A 266 -4.16 1.96 -12.06
C CYS A 266 -3.45 3.15 -12.72
N ALA A 267 -3.21 3.09 -14.04
CA ALA A 267 -2.51 4.14 -14.78
C ALA A 267 -3.30 5.46 -14.82
N ASN A 268 -4.63 5.40 -15.05
CA ASN A 268 -5.43 6.62 -15.12
C ASN A 268 -5.69 7.25 -13.74
N SER A 269 -5.72 6.48 -12.66
CA SER A 269 -5.68 7.02 -11.29
C SER A 269 -4.37 7.75 -11.03
N TYR A 270 -3.23 7.14 -11.40
CA TYR A 270 -1.90 7.75 -11.26
C TYR A 270 -1.79 9.04 -12.09
N MET A 271 -2.18 9.00 -13.36
CA MET A 271 -2.19 10.20 -14.22
C MET A 271 -3.16 11.28 -13.73
N SER A 272 -4.33 10.90 -13.20
CA SER A 272 -5.29 11.84 -12.61
C SER A 272 -4.79 12.50 -11.32
N LEU A 273 -3.86 11.88 -10.63
CA LEU A 273 -3.15 12.47 -9.49
C LEU A 273 -2.13 13.54 -9.94
N ILE A 274 -1.50 13.34 -11.08
CA ILE A 274 -0.40 14.18 -11.60
C ILE A 274 -0.93 15.34 -12.46
N ALA A 275 -1.89 15.05 -13.33
CA ALA A 275 -2.37 15.98 -14.35
C ALA A 275 -2.83 17.36 -13.83
N PRO A 276 -3.44 17.52 -12.63
CA PRO A 276 -3.84 18.83 -12.12
C PRO A 276 -2.68 19.81 -11.98
N GLU A 277 -1.51 19.32 -11.64
CA GLU A 277 -0.29 20.13 -11.54
C GLU A 277 0.22 20.59 -12.91
N LEU A 278 0.08 19.77 -13.95
CA LEU A 278 0.61 20.00 -15.28
C LEU A 278 -0.35 20.77 -16.18
N TRP A 279 -1.58 20.27 -16.29
CA TRP A 279 -2.57 20.71 -17.28
C TRP A 279 -3.98 20.79 -16.65
N PRO A 280 -4.28 21.82 -15.84
CA PRO A 280 -5.52 21.90 -15.06
C PRO A 280 -6.81 21.75 -15.89
N ALA A 281 -6.82 22.24 -17.12
CA ALA A 281 -7.99 22.13 -18.02
C ALA A 281 -8.25 20.68 -18.45
N HIS A 282 -7.20 19.96 -18.88
CA HIS A 282 -7.28 18.54 -19.23
C HIS A 282 -7.52 17.66 -18.03
N ALA A 283 -6.88 17.95 -16.90
CA ALA A 283 -7.00 17.20 -15.67
C ALA A 283 -8.45 17.08 -15.20
N ARG A 284 -9.22 18.17 -15.25
CA ARG A 284 -10.64 18.15 -14.88
C ARG A 284 -11.43 17.19 -15.77
N GLN A 285 -11.26 17.30 -17.10
CA GLN A 285 -11.91 16.41 -18.05
C GLN A 285 -11.52 14.95 -17.87
N TRP A 286 -10.21 14.67 -17.71
CA TRP A 286 -9.71 13.31 -17.51
C TRP A 286 -10.22 12.69 -16.22
N PHE A 287 -10.24 13.46 -15.12
CA PHE A 287 -10.79 12.96 -13.86
C PHE A 287 -12.29 12.65 -13.97
N GLU A 288 -13.08 13.48 -14.64
CA GLU A 288 -14.51 13.23 -14.86
C GLU A 288 -14.74 11.96 -15.71
N LEU A 289 -13.95 11.77 -16.77
CA LEU A 289 -14.00 10.56 -17.60
C LEU A 289 -13.55 9.34 -16.82
N HIS A 290 -12.46 9.46 -16.04
CA HIS A 290 -11.99 8.39 -15.16
C HIS A 290 -13.06 8.00 -14.13
N ASP A 291 -13.66 8.97 -13.43
CA ASP A 291 -14.75 8.72 -12.48
C ASP A 291 -15.95 8.04 -13.17
N ARG A 292 -16.31 8.49 -14.37
CA ARG A 292 -17.41 7.92 -15.16
C ARG A 292 -17.19 6.45 -15.54
N PHE A 293 -16.02 6.11 -16.06
CA PHE A 293 -15.76 4.78 -16.64
C PHE A 293 -15.21 3.79 -15.63
N PHE A 294 -14.57 4.24 -14.55
CA PHE A 294 -13.88 3.35 -13.61
C PHE A 294 -14.47 3.33 -12.19
N TRP A 295 -15.07 4.43 -11.71
CA TRP A 295 -15.72 4.40 -10.39
C TRP A 295 -16.85 3.39 -10.34
N GLN A 296 -16.85 2.50 -9.37
CA GLN A 296 -17.97 1.59 -9.13
C GLN A 296 -18.35 1.57 -7.66
N GLU A 297 -19.65 1.33 -7.45
CA GLU A 297 -20.24 0.97 -6.17
C GLU A 297 -20.85 -0.41 -6.39
N ARG A 298 -20.24 -1.44 -5.83
CA ARG A 298 -20.66 -2.82 -6.08
C ARG A 298 -20.71 -3.59 -4.79
N MET A 299 -21.82 -4.33 -4.60
CA MET A 299 -22.12 -5.03 -3.38
C MET A 299 -22.18 -4.04 -2.20
N THR A 300 -21.18 -4.02 -1.34
CA THR A 300 -21.10 -3.16 -0.15
C THR A 300 -19.86 -2.25 -0.19
N ALA A 301 -19.01 -2.42 -1.21
CA ALA A 301 -17.74 -1.73 -1.39
C ALA A 301 -17.78 -0.69 -2.52
N VAL A 302 -16.86 0.25 -2.46
CA VAL A 302 -16.65 1.26 -3.49
C VAL A 302 -15.19 1.24 -3.97
N GLY A 303 -14.93 1.75 -5.16
CA GLY A 303 -13.55 1.86 -5.64
C GLY A 303 -13.47 2.10 -7.13
N TYR A 304 -12.23 2.18 -7.61
CA TYR A 304 -11.95 2.23 -9.03
C TYR A 304 -11.69 0.83 -9.59
N ARG A 305 -12.30 0.55 -10.74
CA ARG A 305 -12.05 -0.66 -11.52
C ARG A 305 -10.66 -0.61 -12.12
N GLU A 306 -10.11 -1.79 -12.43
CA GLU A 306 -8.90 -1.85 -13.26
C GLU A 306 -9.23 -1.71 -14.76
N PHE A 307 -10.40 -2.18 -15.18
CA PHE A 307 -10.85 -2.09 -16.56
C PHE A 307 -12.13 -1.25 -16.66
N PRO A 308 -12.31 -0.47 -17.77
CA PRO A 308 -13.52 0.33 -17.97
C PRO A 308 -14.78 -0.53 -17.89
N LYS A 309 -15.89 0.05 -17.42
CA LYS A 309 -17.17 -0.65 -17.22
C LYS A 309 -17.74 -1.30 -18.50
N ASP A 310 -17.43 -0.73 -19.64
CA ASP A 310 -17.92 -1.17 -20.96
C ASP A 310 -16.96 -2.10 -21.71
N ILE A 311 -15.87 -2.53 -21.04
CA ILE A 311 -14.94 -3.52 -21.57
C ILE A 311 -15.14 -4.83 -20.80
N PRO A 312 -15.52 -5.93 -21.47
CA PRO A 312 -15.59 -7.23 -20.83
C PRO A 312 -14.22 -7.66 -20.31
N HIS A 313 -14.14 -7.92 -19.03
CA HIS A 313 -12.93 -8.44 -18.40
C HIS A 313 -13.29 -9.25 -17.14
N SER A 314 -12.38 -10.11 -16.69
CA SER A 314 -12.56 -10.85 -15.43
C SER A 314 -12.63 -9.88 -14.25
N ASP A 315 -13.61 -10.10 -13.37
CA ASP A 315 -13.71 -9.38 -12.10
C ASP A 315 -12.69 -9.89 -11.06
N TRP A 316 -11.97 -10.98 -11.37
CA TRP A 316 -10.98 -11.61 -10.50
C TRP A 316 -9.73 -11.91 -11.33
N THR A 317 -8.68 -11.15 -11.12
CA THR A 317 -7.39 -11.35 -11.79
C THR A 317 -6.25 -10.83 -10.90
N MET A 318 -5.03 -11.16 -11.28
CA MET A 318 -3.80 -10.66 -10.67
C MET A 318 -2.91 -10.12 -11.77
N ASP A 319 -2.32 -8.97 -11.54
CA ASP A 319 -1.43 -8.28 -12.46
C ASP A 319 -0.28 -7.67 -11.66
N VAL A 320 0.91 -7.59 -12.25
CA VAL A 320 2.11 -7.11 -11.55
C VAL A 320 1.96 -5.64 -11.18
N ASP A 321 1.41 -4.82 -12.10
CA ASP A 321 1.31 -3.37 -11.90
C ASP A 321 0.05 -2.95 -11.14
N ALA A 322 -1.07 -3.63 -11.43
CA ALA A 322 -2.36 -3.32 -10.82
C ALA A 322 -2.60 -4.06 -9.49
N GLY A 323 -1.77 -5.06 -9.20
CA GLY A 323 -2.04 -5.95 -8.08
C GLY A 323 -3.32 -6.79 -8.27
N PRO A 324 -3.94 -7.26 -7.19
CA PRO A 324 -5.17 -8.03 -7.28
C PRO A 324 -6.36 -7.16 -7.73
N VAL A 325 -7.16 -7.70 -8.65
CA VAL A 325 -8.49 -7.21 -8.98
C VAL A 325 -9.50 -8.10 -8.28
N ILE A 326 -10.33 -7.53 -7.41
CA ILE A 326 -11.25 -8.25 -6.55
C ILE A 326 -12.67 -7.72 -6.79
N ALA A 327 -13.57 -8.55 -7.30
CA ALA A 327 -14.92 -8.16 -7.68
C ALA A 327 -14.95 -6.94 -8.64
N GLY A 328 -13.96 -6.85 -9.50
CA GLY A 328 -13.75 -5.74 -10.44
C GLY A 328 -13.03 -4.52 -9.85
N HIS A 329 -12.88 -4.42 -8.53
CA HIS A 329 -12.10 -3.34 -7.90
C HIS A 329 -10.60 -3.60 -8.08
N GLY A 330 -9.87 -2.69 -8.71
CA GLY A 330 -8.41 -2.70 -8.77
C GLY A 330 -7.82 -2.13 -7.48
N VAL A 331 -6.94 -2.88 -6.81
CA VAL A 331 -6.32 -2.41 -5.56
C VAL A 331 -5.43 -1.20 -5.82
N ALA A 332 -4.53 -1.25 -6.81
CA ALA A 332 -3.70 -0.10 -7.18
C ALA A 332 -4.54 1.05 -7.75
N ALA A 333 -5.55 0.74 -8.59
CA ALA A 333 -6.47 1.75 -9.12
C ALA A 333 -7.18 2.52 -8.01
N SER A 334 -7.64 1.84 -6.96
CA SER A 334 -8.30 2.48 -5.81
C SER A 334 -7.32 3.21 -4.90
N ALA A 335 -6.11 2.67 -4.70
CA ALA A 335 -5.07 3.33 -3.90
C ALA A 335 -4.61 4.65 -4.54
N PHE A 336 -4.21 4.65 -5.81
CA PHE A 336 -3.91 5.90 -6.55
C PHE A 336 -5.14 6.78 -6.73
N GLY A 337 -6.32 6.17 -6.87
CA GLY A 337 -7.60 6.87 -6.95
C GLY A 337 -7.93 7.70 -5.71
N LEU A 338 -7.49 7.26 -4.52
CA LEU A 338 -7.58 8.06 -3.30
C LEU A 338 -6.80 9.38 -3.42
N GLY A 339 -5.54 9.32 -3.82
CA GLY A 339 -4.71 10.50 -4.05
C GLY A 339 -5.23 11.36 -5.19
N ALA A 340 -5.65 10.76 -6.31
CA ALA A 340 -6.26 11.45 -7.43
C ALA A 340 -7.51 12.23 -7.02
N ALA A 341 -8.39 11.62 -6.23
CA ALA A 341 -9.58 12.28 -5.72
C ALA A 341 -9.22 13.45 -4.79
N ARG A 342 -8.24 13.28 -3.88
CA ARG A 342 -7.74 14.35 -3.01
C ARG A 342 -7.16 15.51 -3.85
N LYS A 343 -6.29 15.21 -4.84
CA LYS A 343 -5.65 16.21 -5.70
C LYS A 343 -6.66 17.03 -6.50
N ASN A 344 -7.74 16.39 -6.95
CA ASN A 344 -8.84 17.01 -7.69
C ASN A 344 -9.94 17.59 -6.76
N GLY A 345 -9.70 17.71 -5.46
CA GLY A 345 -10.65 18.28 -4.49
C GLY A 345 -11.92 17.43 -4.28
N ARG A 346 -11.93 16.18 -4.72
CA ARG A 346 -13.09 15.27 -4.70
C ARG A 346 -13.11 14.41 -3.45
N PHE A 347 -13.29 15.04 -2.29
CA PHE A 347 -13.36 14.30 -1.02
C PHE A 347 -14.63 13.45 -0.90
N ASP A 348 -15.64 13.70 -1.72
CA ASP A 348 -16.80 12.82 -1.90
C ASP A 348 -16.41 11.44 -2.47
N ARG A 349 -15.25 11.30 -3.13
CA ARG A 349 -14.64 10.05 -3.58
C ARG A 349 -13.50 9.59 -2.66
N ALA A 350 -12.67 10.52 -2.21
CA ALA A 350 -11.52 10.21 -1.37
C ALA A 350 -11.92 9.64 0.01
N TYR A 351 -12.97 10.17 0.63
CA TYR A 351 -13.39 9.74 1.96
C TYR A 351 -13.88 8.27 1.99
N PRO A 352 -14.80 7.83 1.11
CA PRO A 352 -15.18 6.42 1.05
C PRO A 352 -13.99 5.47 0.85
N LEU A 353 -13.08 5.78 -0.09
CA LEU A 353 -11.86 4.99 -0.33
C LEU A 353 -10.97 4.93 0.91
N ALA A 354 -10.75 6.08 1.56
CA ALA A 354 -9.94 6.13 2.78
C ALA A 354 -10.54 5.29 3.92
N THR A 355 -11.87 5.26 4.06
CA THR A 355 -12.53 4.49 5.12
C THR A 355 -12.44 2.98 4.89
N GLU A 356 -12.52 2.51 3.64
CA GLU A 356 -12.30 1.11 3.30
C GLU A 356 -10.83 0.70 3.51
N MET A 357 -9.91 1.56 3.11
CA MET A 357 -8.49 1.35 3.38
C MET A 357 -8.23 1.24 4.89
N LEU A 358 -8.72 2.19 5.71
CA LEU A 358 -8.57 2.16 7.17
C LEU A 358 -9.05 0.85 7.79
N ALA A 359 -10.21 0.34 7.32
CA ALA A 359 -10.75 -0.92 7.81
C ALA A 359 -9.90 -2.14 7.41
N SER A 360 -9.24 -2.08 6.24
CA SER A 360 -8.55 -3.23 5.64
C SER A 360 -7.08 -3.36 6.06
N VAL A 361 -6.38 -2.25 6.37
CA VAL A 361 -4.91 -2.28 6.53
C VAL A 361 -4.41 -2.84 7.87
N PHE A 362 -5.22 -2.93 8.89
CA PHE A 362 -4.87 -3.44 10.23
C PHE A 362 -3.63 -2.74 10.82
N GLU A 363 -3.81 -1.50 11.31
CA GLU A 363 -2.73 -0.75 11.96
C GLU A 363 -2.35 -1.37 13.30
N LEU A 364 -1.09 -1.80 13.43
CA LEU A 364 -0.55 -2.35 14.67
C LEU A 364 -0.18 -1.24 15.68
N PRO A 365 -0.01 -1.56 16.99
CA PRO A 365 0.34 -0.57 18.01
C PRO A 365 1.60 0.25 17.71
N ASN A 366 2.53 -0.32 16.96
CA ASN A 366 3.74 0.37 16.53
C ASN A 366 3.55 1.19 15.23
N GLY A 367 2.33 1.33 14.70
CA GLY A 367 2.02 2.08 13.49
C GLY A 367 2.33 1.34 12.17
N THR A 368 2.75 0.07 12.21
CA THR A 368 2.90 -0.76 11.01
C THR A 368 1.54 -1.14 10.47
N LEU A 369 1.36 -1.08 9.17
CA LEU A 369 0.16 -1.57 8.51
C LEU A 369 0.34 -3.05 8.18
N ALA A 370 -0.35 -3.94 8.91
CA ALA A 370 -0.10 -5.38 8.86
C ALA A 370 -0.33 -5.96 7.45
N LEU A 371 -1.45 -5.67 6.80
CA LEU A 371 -1.75 -6.24 5.48
C LEU A 371 -0.82 -5.71 4.37
N PRO A 372 -0.62 -4.39 4.21
CA PRO A 372 0.36 -3.87 3.26
C PRO A 372 1.77 -4.40 3.50
N ARG A 373 2.18 -4.53 4.77
CA ARG A 373 3.48 -5.07 5.14
C ARG A 373 3.64 -6.53 4.73
N VAL A 374 2.66 -7.38 5.00
CA VAL A 374 2.69 -8.80 4.62
C VAL A 374 2.81 -8.98 3.11
N LEU A 375 2.03 -8.22 2.34
CA LEU A 375 2.08 -8.27 0.88
C LEU A 375 3.44 -7.78 0.36
N SER A 376 3.99 -6.72 0.94
CA SER A 376 5.28 -6.17 0.54
C SER A 376 6.48 -7.00 1.01
N ASP A 377 6.40 -7.66 2.18
CA ASP A 377 7.45 -8.56 2.68
C ASP A 377 7.61 -9.83 1.82
N MET A 378 6.57 -10.19 1.04
CA MET A 378 6.66 -11.27 0.04
C MET A 378 7.50 -10.87 -1.18
N SER A 379 7.82 -9.59 -1.30
CA SER A 379 8.70 -9.00 -2.31
C SER A 379 9.96 -8.42 -1.67
N ASP A 380 10.94 -8.04 -2.48
CA ASP A 380 12.14 -7.36 -1.97
C ASP A 380 11.93 -5.85 -1.67
N ALA A 381 10.69 -5.41 -1.63
CA ALA A 381 10.28 -4.03 -1.34
C ALA A 381 9.34 -3.93 -0.12
N PRO A 382 9.81 -4.28 1.09
CA PRO A 382 8.95 -4.53 2.25
C PRO A 382 8.13 -3.32 2.73
N MET A 383 8.42 -2.11 2.26
CA MET A 383 7.73 -0.88 2.68
C MET A 383 6.97 -0.19 1.55
N LEU A 384 6.90 -0.80 0.35
CA LEU A 384 6.23 -0.22 -0.81
C LEU A 384 4.77 0.16 -0.52
N GLY A 385 3.99 -0.77 0.03
CA GLY A 385 2.56 -0.52 0.31
C GLY A 385 2.34 0.59 1.33
N GLU A 386 3.16 0.64 2.39
CA GLU A 386 3.08 1.70 3.40
C GLU A 386 3.52 3.06 2.82
N ALA A 387 4.58 3.12 2.01
CA ALA A 387 5.04 4.33 1.35
C ALA A 387 3.98 4.88 0.36
N ALA A 388 3.38 4.00 -0.44
CA ALA A 388 2.31 4.35 -1.36
C ALA A 388 1.10 4.93 -0.61
N ILE A 389 0.61 4.25 0.43
CA ILE A 389 -0.54 4.72 1.23
C ILE A 389 -0.21 6.05 1.91
N LEU A 390 0.98 6.20 2.47
CA LEU A 390 1.40 7.46 3.08
C LEU A 390 1.35 8.61 2.07
N TRP A 391 1.88 8.39 0.86
CA TRP A 391 1.81 9.40 -0.19
C TRP A 391 0.36 9.76 -0.54
N GLN A 392 -0.51 8.79 -0.81
CA GLN A 392 -1.90 9.05 -1.19
C GLN A 392 -2.67 9.83 -0.09
N LEU A 393 -2.43 9.52 1.16
CA LEU A 393 -3.07 10.20 2.31
C LEU A 393 -2.58 11.64 2.51
N THR A 394 -1.34 11.94 2.11
CA THR A 394 -0.74 13.26 2.31
C THR A 394 -0.99 14.23 1.17
N VAL A 395 -1.48 13.75 0.02
CA VAL A 395 -1.84 14.60 -1.14
C VAL A 395 -2.84 15.67 -0.74
N GLN A 396 -2.57 16.92 -1.15
CA GLN A 396 -3.47 18.05 -0.97
C GLN A 396 -4.11 18.44 -2.31
N PRO A 397 -5.29 19.08 -2.29
CA PRO A 397 -5.89 19.62 -3.49
C PRO A 397 -4.95 20.59 -4.21
N GLU A 398 -4.94 20.53 -5.54
CA GLU A 398 -4.19 21.49 -6.33
C GLU A 398 -4.73 22.90 -6.14
N LYS A 399 -3.85 23.90 -6.21
CA LYS A 399 -4.23 25.29 -6.04
C LYS A 399 -5.31 25.69 -7.05
N GLY A 400 -6.35 26.33 -6.56
CA GLY A 400 -7.48 26.78 -7.40
C GLY A 400 -8.51 25.71 -7.73
N VAL A 401 -8.33 24.46 -7.29
CA VAL A 401 -9.32 23.41 -7.43
C VAL A 401 -10.39 23.57 -6.33
N ALA A 402 -11.66 23.54 -6.74
CA ALA A 402 -12.77 23.59 -5.80
C ALA A 402 -12.86 22.28 -4.98
N VAL A 403 -12.95 22.44 -3.66
CA VAL A 403 -13.09 21.29 -2.75
C VAL A 403 -14.57 20.89 -2.66
N ARG A 404 -14.86 19.64 -2.99
CA ARG A 404 -16.16 19.01 -2.80
C ARG A 404 -16.05 17.99 -1.69
N SER A 405 -16.59 18.34 -0.53
CA SER A 405 -16.77 17.41 0.60
C SER A 405 -18.01 16.55 0.39
N GLY A 406 -18.09 15.43 1.11
CA GLY A 406 -19.20 14.49 1.04
C GLY A 406 -18.72 13.05 1.05
N GLY A 407 -19.55 12.17 0.49
CA GLY A 407 -19.33 10.72 0.55
C GLY A 407 -19.70 10.14 1.92
N GLY A 408 -20.19 8.91 1.90
CA GLY A 408 -20.51 8.13 3.09
C GLY A 408 -19.44 7.09 3.38
N ILE A 409 -19.52 6.50 4.56
CA ILE A 409 -18.74 5.29 4.87
C ILE A 409 -19.43 4.11 4.18
N PRO A 410 -18.75 3.37 3.30
CA PRO A 410 -19.31 2.20 2.64
C PRO A 410 -19.75 1.13 3.64
N THR A 411 -20.79 0.39 3.31
CA THR A 411 -21.31 -0.70 4.17
C THR A 411 -20.24 -1.76 4.44
N PHE A 412 -19.37 -2.01 3.48
CA PHE A 412 -18.22 -2.92 3.62
C PHE A 412 -17.34 -2.56 4.82
N THR A 413 -17.03 -1.28 5.01
CA THR A 413 -16.24 -0.78 6.15
C THR A 413 -16.87 -1.19 7.48
N TYR A 414 -18.18 -0.98 7.64
CA TYR A 414 -18.90 -1.38 8.86
C TYR A 414 -18.92 -2.89 9.04
N ILE A 415 -19.24 -3.65 7.98
CA ILE A 415 -19.28 -5.11 8.04
C ILE A 415 -17.91 -5.64 8.48
N LEU A 416 -16.82 -5.17 7.88
CA LEU A 416 -15.48 -5.62 8.19
C LEU A 416 -15.10 -5.29 9.64
N LEU A 417 -15.24 -4.03 10.05
CA LEU A 417 -14.88 -3.59 11.40
C LEU A 417 -15.71 -4.32 12.47
N ILE A 418 -17.04 -4.44 12.29
CA ILE A 418 -17.91 -5.12 13.24
C ILE A 418 -17.57 -6.61 13.30
N SER A 419 -17.36 -7.27 12.15
CA SER A 419 -17.05 -8.71 12.11
C SER A 419 -15.72 -9.01 12.81
N VAL A 420 -14.69 -8.22 12.54
CA VAL A 420 -13.36 -8.38 13.17
C VAL A 420 -13.42 -8.06 14.66
N PHE A 421 -14.17 -7.02 15.06
CA PHE A 421 -14.37 -6.69 16.48
C PHE A 421 -15.09 -7.81 17.24
N VAL A 422 -16.21 -8.28 16.71
CA VAL A 422 -17.01 -9.37 17.31
C VAL A 422 -16.18 -10.65 17.43
N PHE A 423 -15.42 -10.98 16.38
CA PHE A 423 -14.50 -12.13 16.41
C PHE A 423 -13.44 -11.97 17.50
N GLY A 424 -12.77 -10.80 17.57
CA GLY A 424 -11.78 -10.50 18.60
C GLY A 424 -12.35 -10.56 20.01
N ALA A 425 -13.55 -9.97 20.23
CA ALA A 425 -14.23 -10.01 21.51
C ALA A 425 -14.62 -11.44 21.92
N TRP A 426 -15.10 -12.25 20.97
CA TRP A 426 -15.37 -13.67 21.21
C TRP A 426 -14.11 -14.44 21.63
N ARG A 427 -12.96 -14.20 20.97
CA ARG A 427 -11.68 -14.84 21.34
C ARG A 427 -11.21 -14.42 22.74
N ILE A 428 -11.36 -13.16 23.11
CA ILE A 428 -11.05 -12.68 24.47
C ILE A 428 -11.95 -13.35 25.50
N TRP A 429 -13.26 -13.45 25.20
CA TRP A 429 -14.22 -14.14 26.08
C TRP A 429 -13.84 -15.61 26.30
N GLU A 430 -13.45 -16.32 25.25
CA GLU A 430 -12.96 -17.70 25.30
C GLU A 430 -11.68 -17.81 26.16
N ALA A 431 -10.74 -16.89 26.00
CA ALA A 431 -9.52 -16.82 26.83
C ALA A 431 -9.86 -16.64 28.31
N ILE A 432 -10.78 -15.72 28.66
CA ILE A 432 -11.22 -15.48 30.04
C ILE A 432 -11.89 -16.73 30.59
N GLY A 433 -12.75 -17.41 29.82
CA GLY A 433 -13.40 -18.67 30.20
C GLY A 433 -12.36 -19.76 30.53
N SER A 434 -11.36 -19.92 29.66
CA SER A 434 -10.27 -20.88 29.86
C SER A 434 -9.43 -20.56 31.12
N LEU A 435 -9.14 -19.27 31.34
CA LEU A 435 -8.41 -18.82 32.54
C LEU A 435 -9.20 -19.09 33.82
N ARG A 436 -10.50 -18.77 33.85
CA ARG A 436 -11.38 -19.05 35.00
C ARG A 436 -11.40 -20.53 35.33
N GLN A 437 -11.52 -21.43 34.33
CA GLN A 437 -11.50 -22.87 34.54
C GLN A 437 -10.15 -23.37 35.09
N SER A 438 -9.06 -22.75 34.64
CA SER A 438 -7.72 -23.10 35.12
C SER A 438 -7.48 -22.68 36.58
N LEU A 439 -8.06 -21.55 37.01
CA LEU A 439 -7.94 -21.00 38.35
C LEU A 439 -8.95 -21.60 39.33
N TRP A 440 -10.19 -21.89 38.89
CA TRP A 440 -11.29 -22.46 39.67
C TRP A 440 -11.82 -23.77 39.03
N PRO A 441 -11.20 -24.93 39.37
CA PRO A 441 -11.57 -26.22 38.77
C PRO A 441 -12.98 -26.74 39.12
N SER A 442 -13.68 -26.12 40.05
CA SER A 442 -15.01 -26.55 40.52
C SER A 442 -16.16 -26.21 39.57
N ALA A 443 -15.97 -25.37 38.57
CA ALA A 443 -16.95 -25.12 37.54
C ALA A 443 -16.89 -26.24 36.49
N ARG A 444 -17.81 -27.24 36.58
CA ARG A 444 -18.01 -28.28 35.56
C ARG A 444 -18.38 -27.63 34.24
N SER A 445 -17.42 -27.45 33.36
CA SER A 445 -17.68 -27.07 31.96
C SER A 445 -17.29 -28.23 31.05
N GLU A 446 -18.16 -28.52 30.12
CA GLU A 446 -17.87 -29.48 29.04
C GLU A 446 -16.69 -28.99 28.20
N GLU A 447 -15.57 -29.68 28.28
CA GLU A 447 -14.40 -29.42 27.45
C GLU A 447 -14.66 -29.93 26.02
N ARG A 448 -14.56 -29.07 25.02
CA ARG A 448 -14.56 -29.47 23.61
C ARG A 448 -13.14 -29.89 23.18
N VAL A 449 -12.96 -31.12 22.74
CA VAL A 449 -11.66 -31.65 22.26
C VAL A 449 -11.81 -32.10 20.81
N ILE A 450 -11.10 -31.48 19.86
CA ILE A 450 -11.03 -31.91 18.44
C ILE A 450 -9.81 -32.77 18.18
N PHE A 451 -8.71 -32.51 18.85
CA PHE A 451 -7.47 -33.30 18.79
C PHE A 451 -7.10 -33.83 20.18
N ALA A 452 -6.33 -34.92 20.22
CA ALA A 452 -5.74 -35.36 21.47
C ALA A 452 -5.01 -34.20 22.15
N PRO A 453 -5.19 -33.95 23.45
CA PRO A 453 -4.68 -32.75 24.13
C PRO A 453 -3.18 -32.52 23.95
N LYS A 454 -2.38 -33.61 23.85
CA LYS A 454 -0.93 -33.53 23.61
C LYS A 454 -0.58 -33.03 22.20
N ILE A 455 -1.33 -33.45 21.18
CA ILE A 455 -1.11 -33.05 19.78
C ILE A 455 -1.48 -31.58 19.60
N GLN A 456 -2.62 -31.17 20.12
CA GLN A 456 -3.07 -29.78 20.05
C GLN A 456 -2.09 -28.84 20.76
N SER A 457 -1.57 -29.24 21.90
CA SER A 457 -0.56 -28.48 22.63
C SER A 457 0.76 -28.34 21.86
N GLY A 458 1.16 -29.40 21.17
CA GLY A 458 2.32 -29.38 20.28
C GLY A 458 2.13 -28.39 19.12
N ILE A 459 0.96 -28.41 18.48
CA ILE A 459 0.62 -27.48 17.39
C ILE A 459 0.63 -26.02 17.90
N TRP A 460 0.00 -25.73 19.06
CA TRP A 460 -0.02 -24.40 19.64
C TRP A 460 1.38 -23.90 20.04
N MET A 461 2.20 -24.76 20.67
CA MET A 461 3.59 -24.40 20.95
C MET A 461 4.40 -24.14 19.68
N GLY A 462 4.24 -24.96 18.66
CA GLY A 462 4.90 -24.77 17.37
C GLY A 462 4.51 -23.45 16.72
N LEU A 463 3.22 -23.14 16.68
CA LEU A 463 2.72 -21.86 16.16
C LEU A 463 3.23 -20.66 16.98
N MET A 464 3.29 -20.77 18.31
CA MET A 464 3.81 -19.69 19.16
C MET A 464 5.30 -19.45 18.93
N VAL A 465 6.10 -20.51 18.78
CA VAL A 465 7.52 -20.40 18.42
C VAL A 465 7.68 -19.76 17.04
N MET A 466 6.85 -20.14 16.07
CA MET A 466 6.85 -19.53 14.72
C MET A 466 6.46 -18.06 14.77
N VAL A 467 5.44 -17.67 15.53
CA VAL A 467 5.05 -16.25 15.69
C VAL A 467 6.20 -15.46 16.29
N ILE A 468 6.73 -15.89 17.43
CA ILE A 468 7.80 -15.16 18.15
C ILE A 468 9.09 -15.14 17.31
N GLY A 469 9.50 -16.28 16.76
CA GLY A 469 10.70 -16.39 15.94
C GLY A 469 10.64 -15.57 14.68
N SER A 470 9.50 -15.59 13.98
CA SER A 470 9.31 -14.82 12.75
C SER A 470 9.24 -13.31 13.01
N LEU A 471 8.54 -12.89 14.07
CA LEU A 471 8.48 -11.47 14.44
C LEU A 471 9.86 -10.95 14.88
N ALA A 472 10.62 -11.74 15.64
CA ALA A 472 11.97 -11.39 16.09
C ALA A 472 12.99 -11.35 14.94
N SER A 473 12.78 -12.18 13.90
CA SER A 473 13.66 -12.28 12.72
C SER A 473 13.23 -11.38 11.55
N GLY A 474 12.17 -10.58 11.71
CA GLY A 474 11.67 -9.68 10.65
C GLY A 474 10.79 -10.35 9.58
N TYR A 475 10.50 -11.65 9.69
CA TYR A 475 9.60 -12.37 8.77
C TYR A 475 8.13 -12.21 9.19
N HIS A 476 7.62 -10.98 9.11
CA HIS A 476 6.29 -10.62 9.62
C HIS A 476 5.16 -11.39 8.96
N ALA A 477 5.27 -11.72 7.67
CA ALA A 477 4.27 -12.50 6.94
C ALA A 477 4.09 -13.91 7.54
N PHE A 478 5.18 -14.60 7.84
CA PHE A 478 5.14 -15.92 8.48
C PHE A 478 4.60 -15.86 9.91
N GLY A 479 4.99 -14.83 10.66
CA GLY A 479 4.49 -14.60 12.02
C GLY A 479 2.98 -14.36 12.03
N LEU A 480 2.47 -13.57 11.09
CA LEU A 480 1.05 -13.32 10.97
C LEU A 480 0.27 -14.55 10.51
N ALA A 481 0.78 -15.29 9.53
CA ALA A 481 0.16 -16.55 9.08
C ALA A 481 0.07 -17.58 10.22
N ALA A 482 1.12 -17.73 11.01
CA ALA A 482 1.12 -18.59 12.18
C ALA A 482 0.12 -18.12 13.26
N LEU A 483 -0.01 -16.80 13.46
CA LEU A 483 -1.00 -16.22 14.37
C LEU A 483 -2.43 -16.50 13.89
N VAL A 484 -2.71 -16.28 12.60
CA VAL A 484 -4.01 -16.55 11.96
C VAL A 484 -4.37 -18.04 12.06
N LEU A 485 -3.44 -18.93 11.77
CA LEU A 485 -3.64 -20.38 11.95
C LEU A 485 -3.94 -20.71 13.41
N GLY A 486 -3.22 -20.10 14.34
CA GLY A 486 -3.47 -20.23 15.77
C GLY A 486 -4.88 -19.78 16.16
N VAL A 487 -5.37 -18.69 15.59
CA VAL A 487 -6.73 -18.16 15.80
C VAL A 487 -7.80 -19.10 15.24
N LEU A 488 -7.57 -19.66 14.07
CA LEU A 488 -8.52 -20.52 13.37
C LEU A 488 -8.58 -21.95 13.93
N LEU A 489 -7.56 -22.39 14.68
CA LEU A 489 -7.58 -23.71 15.33
C LEU A 489 -8.66 -23.76 16.40
N PRO A 490 -9.66 -24.64 16.27
CA PRO A 490 -10.78 -24.68 17.20
C PRO A 490 -10.35 -25.14 18.58
N ALA A 491 -10.95 -24.54 19.60
CA ALA A 491 -10.85 -25.03 20.97
C ALA A 491 -11.44 -26.43 21.09
N THR A 492 -10.79 -27.28 21.87
CA THR A 492 -11.14 -28.70 21.95
C THR A 492 -12.41 -28.93 22.77
N LYS A 493 -13.35 -29.73 22.24
CA LYS A 493 -14.49 -30.25 23.02
C LYS A 493 -14.21 -31.68 23.42
N LYS A 494 -14.34 -31.99 24.69
CA LYS A 494 -14.39 -33.39 25.16
C LYS A 494 -15.68 -34.02 24.70
N LYS A 495 -15.60 -35.16 24.01
CA LYS A 495 -16.79 -35.98 23.76
C LYS A 495 -17.28 -36.48 25.11
N LYS A 496 -18.57 -36.21 25.45
CA LYS A 496 -19.23 -36.92 26.56
C LYS A 496 -19.03 -38.42 26.34
N PRO A 497 -18.60 -39.19 27.32
CA PRO A 497 -18.66 -40.63 27.17
C PRO A 497 -20.12 -40.98 26.81
N PRO A 498 -20.36 -41.94 25.91
CA PRO A 498 -21.71 -42.35 25.59
C PRO A 498 -22.39 -42.67 26.93
N THR A 499 -23.50 -42.00 27.20
CA THR A 499 -24.45 -42.34 28.23
C THR A 499 -25.15 -43.63 27.80
N GLY A 500 -24.49 -44.75 28.04
CA GLY A 500 -24.92 -46.06 27.57
C GLY A 500 -24.42 -47.20 28.47
N ALA A 501 -24.16 -46.83 29.72
CA ALA A 501 -24.15 -47.82 30.79
C ALA A 501 -25.44 -47.59 31.60
N GLU A 502 -26.56 -47.67 30.88
CA GLU A 502 -27.88 -47.75 31.52
C GLU A 502 -28.20 -49.21 31.78
N ASP A 503 -28.38 -49.47 33.03
CA ASP A 503 -29.33 -50.38 33.61
C ASP A 503 -29.40 -51.79 32.94
N TRP A 504 -28.44 -52.61 33.26
CA TRP A 504 -28.72 -54.00 33.30
C TRP A 504 -29.63 -54.24 34.54
N PRO A 505 -30.84 -54.74 34.38
CA PRO A 505 -31.67 -55.10 35.51
C PRO A 505 -30.94 -56.21 36.31
N ASP A 506 -30.93 -56.03 37.63
CA ASP A 506 -30.38 -57.03 38.55
C ASP A 506 -30.98 -58.38 38.25
N PRO A 507 -30.17 -59.47 38.27
CA PRO A 507 -30.66 -60.81 38.08
C PRO A 507 -31.64 -61.15 39.21
N PRO A 508 -32.77 -61.84 38.88
CA PRO A 508 -33.78 -62.15 39.89
C PRO A 508 -33.20 -62.98 40.99
N GLN A 509 -33.29 -62.45 42.21
CA GLN A 509 -32.95 -63.21 43.44
C GLN A 509 -33.89 -64.39 43.52
N GLY A 510 -33.39 -65.60 43.31
CA GLY A 510 -34.13 -66.81 43.62
C GLY A 510 -34.39 -66.88 45.13
N LYS A 511 -35.64 -67.05 45.51
CA LYS A 511 -36.04 -67.49 46.85
C LYS A 511 -35.92 -69.00 46.96
N PRO A 512 -35.67 -69.48 48.18
CA PRO A 512 -35.34 -70.87 48.46
C PRO A 512 -36.49 -71.87 48.21
#